data_8c4597cba99d48c6469dea709b6e6d1c
#
_entry.id   8c4597cba99d48c6469dea709b6e6d1c
#
_cell.length_a   1.000
_cell.length_b   1.000
_cell.length_c   1.000
_cell.angle_alpha   90.00
_cell.angle_beta   90.00
_cell.angle_gamma   90.00
#
_symmetry.space_group_name_H-M   'P 1'
#
loop_
_entity.id
_entity.type
_entity.pdbx_description
1 polymer ?
#
loop_
_entity_poly.entity_id
_entity_poly.type
_entity_poly.pdbx_seq_one_letter_code
_entity_poly.pdbx_strand_id
1 'polypeptide(L)'
;MENNNPIGLFDSGVGGTSIWKEIHDLLPNEDTIYLADSKNAPYGQKSKEEIIELSIKNTEFLLNLNCKIIVVACNTATTNAIKELRAKYDIPFIGIEPAIKPAALNSQSHTIGILATKGTLNSELFHQTAEKFHDTKIIEQIGYGLVALIENGHINSPEMDKLLRQYLEPMIAANIDYLVLGCSHYPYLIPQIKKILPPEIKIIDSGEAVARQTKNVLLE
;
A
#
# COMPACT_ATOMS: atom_id res chain seq x y z
N MET A 1 25.56 -18.42 -9.94
CA MET A 1 25.63 -17.18 -10.75
C MET A 1 24.61 -16.22 -10.16
N GLU A 2 25.03 -15.03 -9.75
CA GLU A 2 24.08 -14.00 -9.30
C GLU A 2 23.10 -13.72 -10.43
N ASN A 3 21.81 -13.75 -10.11
CA ASN A 3 20.75 -13.43 -11.08
C ASN A 3 20.63 -11.91 -11.19
N ASN A 4 21.28 -11.32 -12.20
CA ASN A 4 21.32 -9.88 -12.44
C ASN A 4 20.03 -9.31 -13.09
N ASN A 5 18.98 -10.13 -13.18
CA ASN A 5 17.69 -9.66 -13.69
C ASN A 5 17.06 -8.64 -12.73
N PRO A 6 16.27 -7.66 -13.24
CA PRO A 6 15.75 -6.59 -12.41
C PRO A 6 14.65 -7.05 -11.43
N ILE A 7 14.44 -6.26 -10.37
CA ILE A 7 13.24 -6.31 -9.54
C ILE A 7 12.14 -5.59 -10.31
N GLY A 8 11.03 -6.27 -10.60
CA GLY A 8 9.86 -5.65 -11.20
C GLY A 8 8.90 -5.13 -10.12
N LEU A 9 8.43 -3.90 -10.27
CA LEU A 9 7.40 -3.33 -9.40
C LEU A 9 6.24 -2.83 -10.25
N PHE A 10 5.01 -3.02 -9.80
CA PHE A 10 3.87 -2.32 -10.40
C PHE A 10 2.92 -1.75 -9.35
N ASP A 11 2.29 -0.65 -9.71
CA ASP A 11 1.21 0.00 -8.99
C ASP A 11 0.16 0.53 -9.96
N SER A 12 -1.01 0.90 -9.45
CA SER A 12 -2.06 1.55 -10.24
C SER A 12 -1.67 2.93 -10.78
N GLY A 13 -0.65 3.57 -10.20
CA GLY A 13 -0.20 4.91 -10.57
C GLY A 13 1.16 5.26 -9.98
N VAL A 14 1.31 6.50 -9.51
CA VAL A 14 2.58 6.99 -8.93
C VAL A 14 2.80 6.55 -7.48
N GLY A 15 1.76 6.08 -6.78
CA GLY A 15 1.82 5.78 -5.34
C GLY A 15 2.90 4.79 -4.97
N GLY A 16 3.07 3.72 -5.77
CA GLY A 16 4.06 2.68 -5.52
C GLY A 16 5.51 3.14 -5.60
N THR A 17 5.79 4.37 -6.08
CA THR A 17 7.13 4.96 -6.00
C THR A 17 7.56 5.22 -4.56
N SER A 18 6.63 5.33 -3.62
CA SER A 18 6.93 5.36 -2.17
C SER A 18 7.57 4.03 -1.72
N ILE A 19 7.09 2.91 -2.26
CA ILE A 19 7.62 1.55 -1.98
C ILE A 19 8.92 1.32 -2.72
N TRP A 20 8.97 1.74 -4.00
CA TRP A 20 10.19 1.66 -4.80
C TRP A 20 11.36 2.36 -4.12
N LYS A 21 11.13 3.54 -3.54
CA LYS A 21 12.16 4.30 -2.82
C LYS A 21 12.75 3.49 -1.67
N GLU A 22 11.93 2.86 -0.83
CA GLU A 22 12.38 2.03 0.29
C GLU A 22 13.21 0.82 -0.19
N ILE A 23 12.81 0.20 -1.32
CA ILE A 23 13.55 -0.91 -1.93
C ILE A 23 14.88 -0.41 -2.49
N HIS A 24 14.89 0.69 -3.23
CA HIS A 24 16.10 1.26 -3.81
C HIS A 24 17.11 1.69 -2.74
N ASP A 25 16.64 2.33 -1.67
CA ASP A 25 17.50 2.76 -0.56
C ASP A 25 18.14 1.56 0.18
N LEU A 26 17.40 0.43 0.30
CA LEU A 26 17.88 -0.78 0.96
C LEU A 26 18.75 -1.66 0.04
N LEU A 27 18.49 -1.64 -1.27
CA LEU A 27 19.11 -2.49 -2.30
C LEU A 27 19.63 -1.62 -3.47
N PRO A 28 20.58 -0.70 -3.23
CA PRO A 28 20.98 0.30 -4.23
C PRO A 28 21.73 -0.29 -5.45
N ASN A 29 22.17 -1.54 -5.36
CA ASN A 29 22.88 -2.23 -6.45
C ASN A 29 21.95 -3.11 -7.31
N GLU A 30 20.67 -3.19 -6.97
CA GLU A 30 19.68 -3.95 -7.73
C GLU A 30 19.07 -3.07 -8.84
N ASP A 31 19.04 -3.58 -10.04
CA ASP A 31 18.28 -2.97 -11.12
C ASP A 31 16.78 -3.10 -10.85
N THR A 32 16.04 -2.05 -11.11
CA THR A 32 14.59 -2.01 -10.87
C THR A 32 13.82 -1.54 -12.09
N ILE A 33 12.66 -2.13 -12.34
CA ILE A 33 11.70 -1.66 -13.34
C ILE A 33 10.39 -1.34 -12.63
N TYR A 34 9.97 -0.08 -12.70
CA TYR A 34 8.71 0.37 -12.13
C TYR A 34 7.66 0.62 -13.22
N LEU A 35 6.51 -0.05 -13.11
CA LEU A 35 5.35 0.11 -13.99
C LEU A 35 4.22 0.83 -13.25
N ALA A 36 3.94 2.07 -13.64
CA ALA A 36 2.74 2.80 -13.22
C ALA A 36 1.62 2.56 -14.23
N ASP A 37 0.56 1.86 -13.84
CA ASP A 37 -0.62 1.65 -14.69
C ASP A 37 -1.59 2.83 -14.62
N SER A 38 -1.05 4.04 -14.82
CA SER A 38 -1.77 5.32 -14.67
C SER A 38 -2.98 5.45 -15.60
N LYS A 39 -2.97 4.75 -16.74
CA LYS A 39 -4.11 4.71 -17.67
C LYS A 39 -5.36 4.12 -17.02
N ASN A 40 -5.18 3.15 -16.13
CA ASN A 40 -6.26 2.41 -15.46
C ASN A 40 -6.48 2.84 -14.00
N ALA A 41 -5.73 3.86 -13.52
CA ALA A 41 -5.92 4.41 -12.17
C ALA A 41 -7.31 5.09 -12.03
N PRO A 42 -7.89 5.11 -10.83
CA PRO A 42 -7.49 4.42 -9.60
C PRO A 42 -8.05 2.98 -9.51
N TYR A 43 -7.28 2.03 -9.02
CA TYR A 43 -7.76 0.64 -8.83
C TYR A 43 -8.79 0.51 -7.71
N GLY A 44 -8.76 1.40 -6.73
CA GLY A 44 -9.61 1.31 -5.52
C GLY A 44 -11.12 1.39 -5.76
N GLN A 45 -11.55 1.72 -6.99
CA GLN A 45 -12.97 1.82 -7.38
C GLN A 45 -13.40 0.73 -8.37
N LYS A 46 -12.47 -0.14 -8.78
CA LYS A 46 -12.72 -1.22 -9.77
C LYS A 46 -13.27 -2.46 -9.08
N SER A 47 -13.87 -3.35 -9.89
CA SER A 47 -14.26 -4.69 -9.43
C SER A 47 -13.02 -5.55 -9.15
N LYS A 48 -13.19 -6.61 -8.36
CA LYS A 48 -12.12 -7.56 -8.07
C LYS A 48 -11.59 -8.19 -9.36
N GLU A 49 -12.46 -8.55 -10.26
CA GLU A 49 -12.16 -9.18 -11.55
C GLU A 49 -11.30 -8.27 -12.42
N GLU A 50 -11.68 -6.98 -12.54
CA GLU A 50 -10.87 -5.99 -13.26
C GLU A 50 -9.48 -5.80 -12.64
N ILE A 51 -9.38 -5.77 -11.30
CA ILE A 51 -8.10 -5.63 -10.60
C ILE A 51 -7.20 -6.84 -10.88
N ILE A 52 -7.76 -8.05 -10.87
CA ILE A 52 -7.02 -9.29 -11.19
C ILE A 52 -6.51 -9.25 -12.64
N GLU A 53 -7.37 -8.92 -13.60
CA GLU A 53 -7.00 -8.85 -15.02
C GLU A 53 -5.87 -7.84 -15.27
N LEU A 54 -5.98 -6.64 -14.70
CA LEU A 54 -4.94 -5.60 -14.79
C LEU A 54 -3.64 -6.04 -14.11
N SER A 55 -3.73 -6.68 -12.96
CA SER A 55 -2.56 -7.18 -12.23
C SER A 55 -1.83 -8.30 -13.00
N ILE A 56 -2.57 -9.19 -13.66
CA ILE A 56 -2.03 -10.22 -14.55
C ILE A 56 -1.29 -9.55 -15.73
N LYS A 57 -1.92 -8.60 -16.40
CA LYS A 57 -1.33 -7.87 -17.52
C LYS A 57 -0.03 -7.17 -17.13
N ASN A 58 -0.02 -6.48 -15.99
CA ASN A 58 1.17 -5.79 -15.48
C ASN A 58 2.29 -6.79 -15.13
N THR A 59 1.93 -7.92 -14.53
CA THR A 59 2.85 -9.02 -14.23
C THR A 59 3.48 -9.57 -15.50
N GLU A 60 2.67 -9.89 -16.52
CA GLU A 60 3.16 -10.42 -17.81
C GLU A 60 4.10 -9.43 -18.51
N PHE A 61 3.81 -8.14 -18.45
CA PHE A 61 4.70 -7.10 -18.97
C PHE A 61 6.08 -7.14 -18.28
N LEU A 62 6.12 -7.21 -16.95
CA LEU A 62 7.37 -7.27 -16.19
C LEU A 62 8.13 -8.59 -16.39
N LEU A 63 7.43 -9.71 -16.54
CA LEU A 63 8.02 -11.00 -16.87
C LEU A 63 8.70 -10.99 -18.25
N ASN A 64 8.08 -10.35 -19.23
CA ASN A 64 8.67 -10.16 -20.56
C ASN A 64 9.93 -9.29 -20.55
N LEU A 65 10.16 -8.52 -19.47
CA LEU A 65 11.39 -7.76 -19.22
C LEU A 65 12.38 -8.55 -18.33
N ASN A 66 12.17 -9.86 -18.17
CA ASN A 66 13.00 -10.77 -17.39
C ASN A 66 13.13 -10.40 -15.91
N CYS A 67 12.12 -9.77 -15.28
CA CYS A 67 12.18 -9.51 -13.86
C CYS A 67 12.28 -10.81 -13.06
N LYS A 68 13.20 -10.87 -12.06
CA LYS A 68 13.45 -12.04 -11.21
C LYS A 68 12.51 -12.19 -10.02
N ILE A 69 11.82 -11.10 -9.66
CA ILE A 69 10.84 -10.99 -8.57
C ILE A 69 9.86 -9.89 -8.92
N ILE A 70 8.61 -10.03 -8.52
CA ILE A 70 7.57 -9.01 -8.71
C ILE A 70 7.09 -8.46 -7.37
N VAL A 71 7.20 -7.14 -7.21
CA VAL A 71 6.62 -6.41 -6.08
C VAL A 71 5.32 -5.78 -6.52
N VAL A 72 4.21 -6.23 -5.95
CA VAL A 72 2.89 -5.63 -6.13
C VAL A 72 2.79 -4.45 -5.17
N ALA A 73 3.24 -3.28 -5.63
CA ALA A 73 3.38 -2.07 -4.82
C ALA A 73 2.05 -1.31 -4.59
N CYS A 74 0.93 -1.93 -4.90
CA CYS A 74 -0.43 -1.41 -4.75
C CYS A 74 -1.19 -2.24 -3.71
N ASN A 75 -1.66 -1.61 -2.64
CA ASN A 75 -2.47 -2.29 -1.61
C ASN A 75 -3.74 -2.91 -2.22
N THR A 76 -4.45 -2.17 -3.07
CA THR A 76 -5.66 -2.66 -3.73
C THR A 76 -5.37 -3.87 -4.62
N ALA A 77 -4.30 -3.83 -5.42
CA ALA A 77 -3.91 -4.95 -6.26
C ALA A 77 -3.48 -6.16 -5.41
N THR A 78 -2.67 -5.94 -4.38
CA THR A 78 -2.25 -7.02 -3.47
C THR A 78 -3.45 -7.71 -2.84
N THR A 79 -4.32 -6.97 -2.19
CA THR A 79 -5.41 -7.57 -1.41
C THR A 79 -6.46 -8.28 -2.28
N ASN A 80 -6.53 -7.95 -3.56
CA ASN A 80 -7.50 -8.54 -4.49
C ASN A 80 -6.91 -9.58 -5.47
N ALA A 81 -5.61 -9.51 -5.80
CA ALA A 81 -5.03 -10.33 -6.86
C ALA A 81 -3.83 -11.20 -6.45
N ILE A 82 -3.21 -11.00 -5.28
CA ILE A 82 -1.93 -11.66 -4.94
C ILE A 82 -2.05 -13.20 -4.91
N LYS A 83 -3.19 -13.76 -4.50
CA LYS A 83 -3.42 -15.20 -4.46
C LYS A 83 -3.42 -15.79 -5.87
N GLU A 84 -4.11 -15.13 -6.79
CA GLU A 84 -4.23 -15.51 -8.19
C GLU A 84 -2.88 -15.41 -8.92
N LEU A 85 -2.12 -14.34 -8.65
CA LEU A 85 -0.78 -14.16 -9.22
C LEU A 85 0.18 -15.27 -8.78
N ARG A 86 0.22 -15.57 -7.47
CA ARG A 86 1.05 -16.65 -6.92
C ARG A 86 0.65 -18.04 -7.40
N ALA A 87 -0.63 -18.26 -7.69
CA ALA A 87 -1.12 -19.52 -8.24
C ALA A 87 -0.78 -19.67 -9.73
N LYS A 88 -0.68 -18.57 -10.47
CA LYS A 88 -0.49 -18.59 -11.93
C LYS A 88 0.97 -18.61 -12.36
N TYR A 89 1.87 -18.01 -11.61
CA TYR A 89 3.27 -17.80 -12.02
C TYR A 89 4.26 -18.39 -11.02
N ASP A 90 5.28 -19.06 -11.55
CA ASP A 90 6.39 -19.64 -10.77
C ASP A 90 7.52 -18.61 -10.63
N ILE A 91 7.24 -17.52 -9.91
CA ILE A 91 8.19 -16.44 -9.58
C ILE A 91 7.82 -15.87 -8.21
N PRO A 92 8.78 -15.40 -7.40
CA PRO A 92 8.46 -14.76 -6.13
C PRO A 92 7.62 -13.49 -6.29
N PHE A 93 6.57 -13.36 -5.47
CA PHE A 93 5.73 -12.17 -5.36
C PHE A 93 5.79 -11.59 -3.97
N ILE A 94 6.13 -10.31 -3.87
CA ILE A 94 6.00 -9.51 -2.65
C ILE A 94 4.77 -8.62 -2.81
N GLY A 95 3.84 -8.72 -1.87
CA GLY A 95 2.67 -7.86 -1.82
C GLY A 95 2.77 -6.85 -0.70
N ILE A 96 2.06 -5.74 -0.82
CA ILE A 96 1.90 -4.74 0.23
C ILE A 96 0.51 -4.84 0.85
N GLU A 97 0.46 -5.03 2.16
CA GLU A 97 -0.78 -5.03 2.94
C GLU A 97 -0.75 -3.88 3.97
N PRO A 98 -1.92 -3.36 4.41
CA PRO A 98 -1.95 -2.41 5.51
C PRO A 98 -1.25 -2.96 6.75
N ALA A 99 -0.45 -2.11 7.43
CA ALA A 99 0.37 -2.51 8.58
C ALA A 99 -0.46 -2.70 9.87
N ILE A 100 -1.54 -3.50 9.79
CA ILE A 100 -2.47 -3.77 10.91
C ILE A 100 -1.73 -4.43 12.07
N LYS A 101 -0.98 -5.51 11.79
CA LYS A 101 -0.29 -6.30 12.81
C LYS A 101 0.63 -5.46 13.70
N PRO A 102 1.61 -4.70 13.17
CA PRO A 102 2.49 -3.90 14.03
C PRO A 102 1.72 -2.78 14.75
N ALA A 103 0.70 -2.17 14.15
CA ALA A 103 -0.12 -1.17 14.81
C ALA A 103 -0.90 -1.77 15.99
N ALA A 104 -1.63 -2.87 15.79
CA ALA A 104 -2.43 -3.52 16.82
C ALA A 104 -1.59 -4.04 17.99
N LEU A 105 -0.42 -4.66 17.71
CA LEU A 105 0.46 -5.20 18.74
C LEU A 105 1.14 -4.12 19.60
N ASN A 106 1.30 -2.90 19.09
CA ASN A 106 1.95 -1.80 19.82
C ASN A 106 0.96 -0.74 20.31
N SER A 107 -0.32 -0.86 19.98
CA SER A 107 -1.35 0.06 20.44
C SER A 107 -1.58 -0.04 21.94
N GLN A 108 -1.54 1.09 22.63
CA GLN A 108 -1.84 1.21 24.07
C GLN A 108 -3.31 1.56 24.31
N SER A 109 -3.94 2.28 23.36
CA SER A 109 -5.36 2.61 23.41
C SER A 109 -6.26 1.44 22.99
N HIS A 110 -5.67 0.36 22.46
CA HIS A 110 -6.39 -0.71 21.77
C HIS A 110 -7.35 -0.21 20.67
N THR A 111 -7.03 0.95 20.11
CA THR A 111 -7.82 1.56 19.02
C THR A 111 -6.87 2.12 17.96
N ILE A 112 -6.97 1.62 16.74
CA ILE A 112 -6.16 2.07 15.60
C ILE A 112 -7.05 2.60 14.49
N GLY A 113 -6.57 3.60 13.75
CA GLY A 113 -7.20 4.08 12.52
C GLY A 113 -6.56 3.46 11.29
N ILE A 114 -7.37 3.11 10.29
CA ILE A 114 -6.87 2.66 8.99
C ILE A 114 -7.49 3.54 7.92
N LEU A 115 -6.65 4.32 7.25
CA LEU A 115 -7.03 5.11 6.08
C LEU A 115 -6.59 4.34 4.82
N ALA A 116 -7.55 3.90 4.00
CA ALA A 116 -7.27 3.07 2.83
C ALA A 116 -8.27 3.32 1.70
N THR A 117 -8.06 2.66 0.55
CA THR A 117 -9.03 2.70 -0.55
C THR A 117 -10.21 1.76 -0.29
N LYS A 118 -11.34 2.02 -0.95
CA LYS A 118 -12.50 1.13 -0.91
C LYS A 118 -12.14 -0.31 -1.30
N GLY A 119 -11.35 -0.48 -2.40
CA GLY A 119 -10.95 -1.80 -2.88
C GLY A 119 -10.08 -2.56 -1.89
N THR A 120 -9.28 -1.88 -1.07
CA THR A 120 -8.50 -2.51 0.00
C THR A 120 -9.38 -2.91 1.17
N LEU A 121 -10.18 -2.00 1.71
CA LEU A 121 -11.03 -2.26 2.88
C LEU A 121 -12.11 -3.31 2.63
N ASN A 122 -12.64 -3.39 1.42
CA ASN A 122 -13.65 -4.39 1.05
C ASN A 122 -13.08 -5.76 0.66
N SER A 123 -11.75 -5.92 0.66
CA SER A 123 -11.12 -7.17 0.25
C SER A 123 -11.22 -8.25 1.33
N GLU A 124 -11.37 -9.50 0.91
CA GLU A 124 -11.37 -10.65 1.80
C GLU A 124 -10.07 -10.76 2.62
N LEU A 125 -8.93 -10.51 1.98
CA LEU A 125 -7.62 -10.58 2.63
C LEU A 125 -7.49 -9.55 3.75
N PHE A 126 -8.01 -8.32 3.54
CA PHE A 126 -8.04 -7.29 4.58
C PHE A 126 -8.87 -7.75 5.78
N HIS A 127 -10.09 -8.23 5.56
CA HIS A 127 -10.96 -8.71 6.64
C HIS A 127 -10.34 -9.88 7.40
N GLN A 128 -9.81 -10.90 6.69
CA GLN A 128 -9.12 -12.03 7.32
C GLN A 128 -7.91 -11.61 8.17
N THR A 129 -7.25 -10.51 7.79
CA THR A 129 -6.12 -9.97 8.56
C THR A 129 -6.61 -9.19 9.77
N ALA A 130 -7.64 -8.35 9.62
CA ALA A 130 -8.22 -7.54 10.69
C ALA A 130 -8.85 -8.42 11.79
N GLU A 131 -9.55 -9.49 11.43
CA GLU A 131 -10.19 -10.43 12.36
C GLU A 131 -9.20 -11.12 13.33
N LYS A 132 -7.92 -11.21 12.98
CA LYS A 132 -6.89 -11.76 13.87
C LYS A 132 -6.59 -10.87 15.08
N PHE A 133 -7.03 -9.62 15.06
CA PHE A 133 -6.77 -8.60 16.09
C PHE A 133 -8.06 -8.14 16.76
N HIS A 134 -8.92 -9.10 17.16
CA HIS A 134 -10.25 -8.86 17.75
C HIS A 134 -10.22 -8.06 19.07
N ASP A 135 -9.07 -8.02 19.77
CA ASP A 135 -8.88 -7.21 20.98
C ASP A 135 -8.53 -5.75 20.67
N THR A 136 -8.37 -5.40 19.39
CA THR A 136 -8.07 -4.04 18.93
C THR A 136 -9.25 -3.49 18.14
N LYS A 137 -9.77 -2.34 18.56
CA LYS A 137 -10.80 -1.63 17.80
C LYS A 137 -10.15 -1.00 16.57
N ILE A 138 -10.63 -1.37 15.39
CA ILE A 138 -10.17 -0.83 14.11
C ILE A 138 -11.20 0.18 13.60
N ILE A 139 -10.77 1.44 13.40
CA ILE A 139 -11.57 2.49 12.78
C ILE A 139 -11.16 2.57 11.31
N GLU A 140 -12.01 2.07 10.45
CA GLU A 140 -11.79 2.08 9.00
C GLU A 140 -12.31 3.36 8.38
N GLN A 141 -11.53 3.98 7.49
CA GLN A 141 -11.89 5.15 6.72
C GLN A 141 -11.50 4.99 5.27
N ILE A 142 -12.47 5.09 4.37
CA ILE A 142 -12.19 5.15 2.94
C ILE A 142 -11.73 6.57 2.59
N GLY A 143 -10.55 6.70 1.98
CA GLY A 143 -9.99 7.97 1.54
C GLY A 143 -10.45 8.36 0.13
N TYR A 144 -11.76 8.59 -0.05
CA TYR A 144 -12.27 9.05 -1.35
C TYR A 144 -11.61 10.36 -1.78
N GLY A 145 -11.24 10.45 -3.05
CA GLY A 145 -10.65 11.65 -3.66
C GLY A 145 -9.14 11.82 -3.43
N LEU A 146 -8.57 11.23 -2.36
CA LEU A 146 -7.16 11.44 -2.02
C LEU A 146 -6.20 10.97 -3.11
N VAL A 147 -6.41 9.77 -3.68
CA VAL A 147 -5.57 9.24 -4.76
C VAL A 147 -5.60 10.15 -5.98
N ALA A 148 -6.80 10.61 -6.39
CA ALA A 148 -6.95 11.49 -7.55
C ALA A 148 -6.22 12.84 -7.35
N LEU A 149 -6.30 13.43 -6.16
CA LEU A 149 -5.58 14.66 -5.84
C LEU A 149 -4.06 14.46 -5.86
N ILE A 150 -3.55 13.31 -5.39
CA ILE A 150 -2.11 13.00 -5.43
C ILE A 150 -1.66 12.83 -6.88
N GLU A 151 -2.36 12.03 -7.68
CA GLU A 151 -2.04 11.79 -9.11
C GLU A 151 -2.05 13.07 -9.93
N ASN A 152 -2.89 14.05 -9.57
CA ASN A 152 -2.97 15.36 -10.21
C ASN A 152 -2.03 16.42 -9.61
N GLY A 153 -1.16 16.05 -8.66
CA GLY A 153 -0.20 16.97 -8.03
C GLY A 153 -0.80 17.96 -7.04
N HIS A 154 -2.04 17.75 -6.58
CA HIS A 154 -2.78 18.65 -5.68
C HIS A 154 -2.59 18.30 -4.19
N ILE A 155 -1.42 17.79 -3.81
CA ILE A 155 -1.10 17.34 -2.44
C ILE A 155 -1.25 18.47 -1.41
N ASN A 156 -0.94 19.71 -1.79
CA ASN A 156 -0.98 20.89 -0.91
C ASN A 156 -2.24 21.76 -1.11
N SER A 157 -3.26 21.24 -1.78
CA SER A 157 -4.48 22.02 -2.06
C SER A 157 -5.37 22.16 -0.81
N PRO A 158 -6.19 23.24 -0.73
CA PRO A 158 -7.21 23.36 0.32
C PRO A 158 -8.21 22.19 0.34
N GLU A 159 -8.47 21.61 -0.83
CA GLU A 159 -9.33 20.42 -0.95
C GLU A 159 -8.73 19.22 -0.27
N MET A 160 -7.41 18.98 -0.43
CA MET A 160 -6.68 17.93 0.28
C MET A 160 -6.77 18.12 1.80
N ASP A 161 -6.50 19.33 2.31
CA ASP A 161 -6.60 19.63 3.76
C ASP A 161 -8.02 19.36 4.27
N LYS A 162 -9.05 19.79 3.54
CA LYS A 162 -10.45 19.56 3.90
C LYS A 162 -10.78 18.07 3.99
N LEU A 163 -10.38 17.27 2.99
CA LEU A 163 -10.64 15.83 2.98
C LEU A 163 -9.88 15.12 4.11
N LEU A 164 -8.61 15.46 4.32
CA LEU A 164 -7.83 14.87 5.40
C LEU A 164 -8.45 15.15 6.77
N ARG A 165 -8.89 16.39 7.05
CA ARG A 165 -9.61 16.70 8.29
C ARG A 165 -10.88 15.89 8.44
N GLN A 166 -11.69 15.86 7.40
CA GLN A 166 -12.94 15.09 7.38
C GLN A 166 -12.72 13.63 7.76
N TYR A 167 -11.61 13.03 7.31
CA TYR A 167 -11.31 11.62 7.55
C TYR A 167 -10.59 11.37 8.88
N LEU A 168 -9.73 12.28 9.31
CA LEU A 168 -8.88 12.07 10.48
C LEU A 168 -9.55 12.54 11.79
N GLU A 169 -10.37 13.61 11.80
CA GLU A 169 -11.01 14.11 13.01
C GLU A 169 -11.89 13.06 13.72
N PRO A 170 -12.71 12.24 13.02
CA PRO A 170 -13.43 11.16 13.68
C PRO A 170 -12.53 10.08 14.28
N MET A 171 -11.39 9.81 13.68
CA MET A 171 -10.41 8.85 14.20
C MET A 171 -9.74 9.39 15.48
N ILE A 172 -9.37 10.67 15.47
CA ILE A 172 -8.82 11.37 16.65
C ILE A 172 -9.84 11.33 17.79
N ALA A 173 -11.10 11.65 17.51
CA ALA A 173 -12.18 11.60 18.50
C ALA A 173 -12.43 10.18 19.03
N ALA A 174 -12.11 9.15 18.27
CA ALA A 174 -12.18 7.75 18.70
C ALA A 174 -10.96 7.30 19.52
N ASN A 175 -10.02 8.22 19.81
CA ASN A 175 -8.82 7.99 20.62
C ASN A 175 -7.87 6.94 20.02
N ILE A 176 -7.63 6.98 18.71
CA ILE A 176 -6.60 6.16 18.07
C ILE A 176 -5.21 6.59 18.59
N ASP A 177 -4.28 5.64 18.67
CA ASP A 177 -2.84 5.93 18.92
C ASP A 177 -1.94 5.54 17.74
N TYR A 178 -2.51 4.84 16.75
CA TYR A 178 -1.88 4.55 15.47
C TYR A 178 -2.80 4.91 14.31
N LEU A 179 -2.24 5.56 13.28
CA LEU A 179 -2.84 5.71 11.96
C LEU A 179 -2.08 4.84 10.96
N VAL A 180 -2.74 3.82 10.43
CA VAL A 180 -2.22 2.94 9.37
C VAL A 180 -2.57 3.53 8.01
N LEU A 181 -1.56 3.73 7.17
CA LEU A 181 -1.72 4.13 5.78
C LEU A 181 -1.83 2.89 4.89
N GLY A 182 -3.05 2.54 4.51
CA GLY A 182 -3.38 1.35 3.72
C GLY A 182 -3.48 1.61 2.21
N CYS A 183 -2.69 2.54 1.70
CA CYS A 183 -2.60 2.87 0.27
C CYS A 183 -1.19 3.37 -0.04
N SER A 184 -0.59 2.87 -1.13
CA SER A 184 0.74 3.24 -1.62
C SER A 184 0.93 4.75 -1.87
N HIS A 185 -0.17 5.47 -2.16
CA HIS A 185 -0.15 6.92 -2.36
C HIS A 185 -0.07 7.72 -1.06
N TYR A 186 -0.58 7.21 0.04
CA TYR A 186 -0.77 8.01 1.27
C TYR A 186 0.52 8.39 2.02
N PRO A 187 1.67 7.69 1.89
CA PRO A 187 2.93 8.19 2.43
C PRO A 187 3.30 9.60 1.95
N TYR A 188 2.88 10.00 0.73
CA TYR A 188 3.06 11.38 0.24
C TYR A 188 2.26 12.43 1.02
N LEU A 189 1.24 12.03 1.76
CA LEU A 189 0.41 12.91 2.59
C LEU A 189 0.91 13.02 4.03
N ILE A 190 1.95 12.31 4.44
CA ILE A 190 2.47 12.33 5.81
C ILE A 190 2.75 13.76 6.32
N PRO A 191 3.36 14.67 5.52
CA PRO A 191 3.57 16.04 5.98
C PRO A 191 2.28 16.81 6.28
N GLN A 192 1.20 16.57 5.51
CA GLN A 192 -0.11 17.19 5.73
C GLN A 192 -0.86 16.54 6.88
N ILE A 193 -0.81 15.21 6.97
CA ILE A 193 -1.41 14.43 8.05
C ILE A 193 -0.83 14.85 9.41
N LYS A 194 0.49 15.05 9.50
CA LYS A 194 1.17 15.51 10.72
C LYS A 194 0.76 16.91 11.19
N LYS A 195 0.20 17.74 10.32
CA LYS A 195 -0.35 19.05 10.71
C LYS A 195 -1.72 18.94 11.39
N ILE A 196 -2.41 17.82 11.21
CA ILE A 196 -3.77 17.57 11.70
C ILE A 196 -3.74 16.66 12.92
N LEU A 197 -2.92 15.61 12.88
CA LEU A 197 -2.82 14.63 13.97
C LEU A 197 -2.11 15.22 15.19
N PRO A 198 -2.60 14.94 16.41
CA PRO A 198 -1.84 15.07 17.64
C PRO A 198 -0.50 14.31 17.53
N PRO A 199 0.60 14.86 18.12
CA PRO A 199 1.95 14.30 17.96
C PRO A 199 2.13 12.91 18.60
N GLU A 200 1.26 12.53 19.53
CA GLU A 200 1.23 11.21 20.15
C GLU A 200 0.70 10.09 19.22
N ILE A 201 -0.08 10.42 18.18
CA ILE A 201 -0.58 9.44 17.22
C ILE A 201 0.52 9.09 16.24
N LYS A 202 0.92 7.83 16.23
CA LYS A 202 1.96 7.31 15.36
C LYS A 202 1.39 6.98 13.98
N ILE A 203 2.07 7.43 12.93
CA ILE A 203 1.75 7.06 11.55
C ILE A 203 2.61 5.86 11.17
N ILE A 204 1.99 4.85 10.57
CA ILE A 204 2.68 3.65 10.08
C ILE A 204 2.20 3.31 8.67
N ASP A 205 3.15 2.95 7.81
CA ASP A 205 2.92 2.36 6.50
C ASP A 205 3.71 1.05 6.35
N SER A 206 3.66 0.42 5.19
CA SER A 206 4.28 -0.89 4.97
C SER A 206 5.53 -0.84 4.10
N GLY A 207 6.02 0.32 3.69
CA GLY A 207 7.11 0.45 2.71
C GLY A 207 8.40 -0.24 3.16
N GLU A 208 8.88 0.08 4.35
CA GLU A 208 10.10 -0.52 4.91
C GLU A 208 9.98 -2.04 5.08
N ALA A 209 8.79 -2.54 5.49
CA ALA A 209 8.56 -3.97 5.65
C ALA A 209 8.60 -4.70 4.30
N VAL A 210 8.04 -4.10 3.24
CA VAL A 210 8.10 -4.63 1.87
C VAL A 210 9.54 -4.66 1.38
N ALA A 211 10.33 -3.61 1.60
CA ALA A 211 11.73 -3.57 1.20
C ALA A 211 12.55 -4.67 1.90
N ARG A 212 12.38 -4.85 3.22
CA ARG A 212 13.04 -5.94 3.97
C ARG A 212 12.64 -7.32 3.45
N GLN A 213 11.36 -7.55 3.17
CA GLN A 213 10.90 -8.83 2.65
C GLN A 213 11.45 -9.09 1.24
N THR A 214 11.50 -8.06 0.38
CA THR A 214 12.12 -8.17 -0.95
C THR A 214 13.57 -8.60 -0.83
N LYS A 215 14.33 -7.96 0.07
CA LYS A 215 15.74 -8.34 0.34
C LYS A 215 15.86 -9.78 0.83
N ASN A 216 15.03 -10.21 1.77
CA ASN A 216 15.08 -11.56 2.33
C ASN A 216 14.87 -12.63 1.25
N VAL A 217 13.87 -12.44 0.38
CA VAL A 217 13.56 -13.38 -0.70
C VAL A 217 14.64 -13.42 -1.78
N LEU A 218 15.36 -12.32 -2.01
CA LEU A 218 16.49 -12.30 -2.95
C LEU A 218 17.76 -12.98 -2.39
N LEU A 219 17.85 -13.20 -1.08
CA LEU A 219 18.97 -13.88 -0.42
C LEU A 219 18.75 -15.39 -0.25
N GLU A 220 17.53 -15.90 -0.47
CA GLU A 220 17.17 -17.33 -0.49
C GLU A 220 17.52 -17.99 -1.83
#